data_10a7b50556e32531856004e234affbda
#
_entry.id   10a7b50556e32531856004e234affbda
#
_cell.length_a   1.000
_cell.length_b   1.000
_cell.length_c   1.000
_cell.angle_alpha   90.00
_cell.angle_beta   90.00
_cell.angle_gamma   90.00
#
_symmetry.space_group_name_H-M   'P 1'
#
loop_
_entity.id
_entity.type
_entity.pdbx_description
1 polymer ?
#
loop_
_entity_poly.entity_id
_entity_poly.type
_entity_poly.pdbx_seq_one_letter_code
_entity_poly.pdbx_strand_id
1 'polypeptide(L)'
;EAWDICKKVFAYTNHTILSEALEKWDISLFQPLLPRVYQIVEEINRRFVMELNKKYPGDWKKAQSMSIVGNGQIRMAWLAIVGSHKVNGVAALHTEILKNSELKDWYELYPEKFLNKTNGITQRRWLLKSNPELSELITSLIGDGWIKDLFQLKKLEQYLDDDNVLNKISEIKLNNKKKLSEYIKETTGVEVNPYSIFDVQIKRLHEYKRQLLN
;
A
#
# COMPACT_ATOMS: atom_id res chain seq x y z
N GLU A 1 17.43 25.25 10.73
CA GLU A 1 16.03 25.60 11.05
C GLU A 1 15.04 24.94 10.08
N ALA A 2 14.98 25.29 8.76
CA ALA A 2 14.03 24.69 7.81
C ALA A 2 14.13 23.15 7.76
N TRP A 3 15.33 22.60 7.70
CA TRP A 3 15.56 21.16 7.70
C TRP A 3 15.07 20.47 8.98
N ASP A 4 15.21 21.11 10.13
CA ASP A 4 14.72 20.58 11.41
C ASP A 4 13.20 20.59 11.49
N ILE A 5 12.58 21.59 10.86
CA ILE A 5 11.12 21.63 10.70
C ILE A 5 10.66 20.48 9.81
N CYS A 6 11.28 20.30 8.64
CA CYS A 6 10.96 19.18 7.74
C CYS A 6 11.00 17.82 8.46
N LYS A 7 12.10 17.55 9.18
CA LYS A 7 12.26 16.29 9.93
C LYS A 7 11.28 16.11 11.11
N LYS A 8 10.59 17.14 11.52
CA LYS A 8 9.55 17.07 12.57
C LYS A 8 8.14 16.97 12.00
N VAL A 9 7.92 17.46 10.78
CA VAL A 9 6.59 17.59 10.18
C VAL A 9 6.28 16.46 9.20
N PHE A 10 7.26 16.06 8.38
CA PHE A 10 7.03 15.08 7.32
C PHE A 10 7.16 13.64 7.81
N ALA A 11 6.28 12.77 7.26
CA ALA A 11 6.35 11.33 7.37
C ALA A 11 6.28 10.71 5.97
N TYR A 12 6.91 9.56 5.81
CA TYR A 12 6.93 8.83 4.53
C TYR A 12 6.14 7.52 4.63
N THR A 13 5.17 7.34 3.75
CA THR A 13 4.46 6.08 3.58
C THR A 13 5.00 5.34 2.36
N ASN A 14 5.52 4.13 2.57
CA ASN A 14 5.92 3.25 1.47
C ASN A 14 4.74 2.37 1.05
N HIS A 15 4.49 2.26 -0.27
CA HIS A 15 3.40 1.47 -0.85
C HIS A 15 3.87 0.27 -1.68
N THR A 16 5.19 0.02 -1.75
CA THR A 16 5.74 -1.06 -2.58
C THR A 16 6.80 -1.86 -1.85
N ILE A 17 6.94 -3.14 -2.24
CA ILE A 17 8.04 -4.03 -1.83
C ILE A 17 9.00 -4.32 -2.99
N LEU A 18 8.78 -3.72 -4.16
CA LEU A 18 9.61 -3.92 -5.34
C LEU A 18 10.56 -2.75 -5.50
N SER A 19 11.85 -3.01 -5.42
CA SER A 19 12.91 -1.99 -5.54
C SER A 19 12.88 -1.26 -6.89
N GLU A 20 12.45 -1.92 -7.95
CA GLU A 20 12.26 -1.35 -9.29
C GLU A 20 11.15 -0.31 -9.37
N ALA A 21 10.14 -0.40 -8.49
CA ALA A 21 9.05 0.56 -8.42
C ALA A 21 9.35 1.78 -7.54
N LEU A 22 10.53 1.83 -6.89
CA LEU A 22 10.98 3.00 -6.15
C LEU A 22 11.44 4.07 -7.12
N GLU A 23 10.86 5.26 -6.98
CA GLU A 23 11.08 6.38 -7.90
C GLU A 23 12.54 6.87 -7.87
N LYS A 24 13.11 7.02 -9.06
CA LYS A 24 14.45 7.55 -9.28
C LYS A 24 14.40 8.56 -10.43
N TRP A 25 15.18 9.63 -10.30
CA TRP A 25 15.28 10.66 -11.31
C TRP A 25 16.71 10.82 -11.78
N ASP A 26 16.92 10.80 -13.08
CA ASP A 26 18.25 11.05 -13.66
C ASP A 26 18.68 12.50 -13.39
N ILE A 27 19.91 12.68 -12.93
CA ILE A 27 20.48 14.00 -12.62
C ILE A 27 20.53 14.86 -13.88
N SER A 28 20.83 14.27 -15.03
CA SER A 28 20.87 14.96 -16.32
C SER A 28 19.54 15.61 -16.70
N LEU A 29 18.42 15.06 -16.23
CA LEU A 29 17.08 15.62 -16.40
C LEU A 29 16.73 16.59 -15.27
N PHE A 30 16.99 16.19 -14.03
CA PHE A 30 16.53 16.92 -12.85
C PHE A 30 17.30 18.23 -12.62
N GLN A 31 18.62 18.20 -12.74
CA GLN A 31 19.48 19.34 -12.45
C GLN A 31 19.22 20.56 -13.36
N PRO A 32 19.09 20.41 -14.69
CA PRO A 32 18.79 21.54 -15.58
C PRO A 32 17.40 22.15 -15.34
N LEU A 33 16.41 21.31 -15.00
CA LEU A 33 15.04 21.76 -14.80
C LEU A 33 14.82 22.42 -13.44
N LEU A 34 15.48 21.90 -12.39
CA LEU A 34 15.30 22.32 -11.00
C LEU A 34 16.65 22.56 -10.30
N PRO A 35 17.51 23.45 -10.81
CA PRO A 35 18.90 23.58 -10.35
C PRO A 35 19.00 23.92 -8.85
N ARG A 36 18.13 24.78 -8.35
CA ARG A 36 18.14 25.13 -6.92
C ARG A 36 17.68 24.00 -6.02
N VAL A 37 16.67 23.25 -6.45
CA VAL A 37 16.19 22.07 -5.69
C VAL A 37 17.27 20.99 -5.67
N TYR A 38 17.95 20.78 -6.81
CA TYR A 38 19.06 19.83 -6.89
C TYR A 38 20.20 20.19 -5.92
N GLN A 39 20.62 21.44 -5.84
CA GLN A 39 21.62 21.91 -4.87
C GLN A 39 21.22 21.60 -3.42
N ILE A 40 19.94 21.76 -3.10
CA ILE A 40 19.42 21.42 -1.76
C ILE A 40 19.52 19.90 -1.52
N VAL A 41 19.12 19.08 -2.49
CA VAL A 41 19.21 17.62 -2.41
C VAL A 41 20.66 17.14 -2.26
N GLU A 42 21.60 17.75 -3.02
CA GLU A 42 23.03 17.46 -2.87
C GLU A 42 23.55 17.78 -1.47
N GLU A 43 23.17 18.91 -0.90
CA GLU A 43 23.60 19.28 0.45
C GLU A 43 22.97 18.35 1.51
N ILE A 44 21.72 17.93 1.34
CA ILE A 44 21.10 16.92 2.21
C ILE A 44 21.87 15.59 2.09
N ASN A 45 22.17 15.16 0.88
CA ASN A 45 22.94 13.95 0.63
C ASN A 45 24.33 14.02 1.26
N ARG A 46 25.04 15.13 1.08
CA ARG A 46 26.37 15.33 1.66
C ARG A 46 26.36 15.18 3.19
N ARG A 47 25.39 15.81 3.86
CA ARG A 47 25.23 15.69 5.33
C ARG A 47 24.91 14.27 5.75
N PHE A 48 24.02 13.62 5.01
CA PHE A 48 23.65 12.24 5.29
C PHE A 48 24.81 11.25 5.09
N VAL A 49 25.59 11.38 4.04
CA VAL A 49 26.77 10.55 3.80
C VAL A 49 27.83 10.76 4.91
N MET A 50 27.97 11.99 5.41
CA MET A 50 28.83 12.24 6.58
C MET A 50 28.35 11.51 7.84
N GLU A 51 27.03 11.47 8.06
CA GLU A 51 26.41 10.71 9.16
C GLU A 51 26.68 9.21 9.01
N LEU A 52 26.51 8.65 7.79
CA LEU A 52 26.77 7.25 7.50
C LEU A 52 28.24 6.89 7.74
N ASN A 53 29.18 7.69 7.25
CA ASN A 53 30.62 7.46 7.44
C ASN A 53 31.03 7.53 8.92
N LYS A 54 30.36 8.36 9.71
CA LYS A 54 30.57 8.40 11.17
C LYS A 54 30.03 7.15 11.87
N LYS A 55 28.87 6.63 11.43
CA LYS A 55 28.24 5.45 12.05
C LYS A 55 28.85 4.14 11.57
N TYR A 56 29.32 4.08 10.33
CA TYR A 56 29.90 2.91 9.67
C TYR A 56 31.28 3.24 9.08
N PRO A 57 32.31 3.46 9.91
CA PRO A 57 33.64 3.85 9.43
C PRO A 57 34.23 2.78 8.51
N GLY A 58 34.64 3.19 7.30
CA GLY A 58 35.28 2.29 6.31
C GLY A 58 34.31 1.48 5.46
N ASP A 59 33.01 1.48 5.75
CA ASP A 59 31.99 0.79 4.93
C ASP A 59 31.45 1.72 3.83
N TRP A 60 32.32 1.96 2.83
CA TRP A 60 31.95 2.79 1.69
C TRP A 60 30.83 2.19 0.83
N LYS A 61 30.69 0.85 0.81
CA LYS A 61 29.64 0.16 0.06
C LYS A 61 28.27 0.49 0.65
N LYS A 62 28.14 0.42 1.97
CA LYS A 62 26.90 0.79 2.68
C LYS A 62 26.58 2.27 2.48
N ALA A 63 27.58 3.14 2.60
CA ALA A 63 27.40 4.57 2.34
C ALA A 63 26.93 4.85 0.90
N GLN A 64 27.45 4.16 -0.09
CA GLN A 64 27.07 4.30 -1.49
C GLN A 64 25.65 3.74 -1.75
N SER A 65 25.31 2.59 -1.20
CA SER A 65 23.98 1.98 -1.37
C SER A 65 22.87 2.83 -0.77
N MET A 66 23.13 3.49 0.36
CA MET A 66 22.18 4.32 1.08
C MET A 66 22.21 5.78 0.64
N SER A 67 23.18 6.26 -0.14
CA SER A 67 23.24 7.65 -0.60
C SER A 67 21.98 8.04 -1.38
N ILE A 68 21.49 9.26 -1.15
CA ILE A 68 20.32 9.82 -1.86
C ILE A 68 20.67 10.07 -3.31
N VAL A 69 21.85 10.64 -3.55
CA VAL A 69 22.42 10.91 -4.87
C VAL A 69 23.51 9.88 -5.17
N GLY A 70 23.32 9.12 -6.22
CA GLY A 70 24.30 8.08 -6.59
C GLY A 70 23.98 7.45 -7.95
N ASN A 71 25.02 6.97 -8.64
CA ASN A 71 24.91 6.34 -9.96
C ASN A 71 24.17 7.20 -11.01
N GLY A 72 24.38 8.52 -10.98
CA GLY A 72 23.73 9.44 -11.89
C GLY A 72 22.26 9.71 -11.60
N GLN A 73 21.72 9.27 -10.48
CA GLN A 73 20.30 9.37 -10.13
C GLN A 73 20.09 9.93 -8.73
N ILE A 74 18.91 10.53 -8.53
CA ILE A 74 18.33 10.90 -7.23
C ILE A 74 17.33 9.81 -6.84
N ARG A 75 17.51 9.21 -5.68
CA ARG A 75 16.65 8.16 -5.12
C ARG A 75 15.62 8.79 -4.20
N MET A 76 14.39 8.95 -4.68
CA MET A 76 13.37 9.73 -3.99
C MET A 76 12.93 9.10 -2.66
N ALA A 77 12.86 7.76 -2.58
CA ALA A 77 12.54 7.07 -1.32
C ALA A 77 13.62 7.32 -0.26
N TRP A 78 14.90 7.34 -0.64
CA TRP A 78 16.01 7.63 0.28
C TRP A 78 15.92 9.06 0.82
N LEU A 79 15.65 10.03 -0.06
CA LEU A 79 15.41 11.42 0.35
C LEU A 79 14.24 11.52 1.32
N ALA A 80 13.13 10.83 1.03
CA ALA A 80 11.94 10.82 1.87
C ALA A 80 12.21 10.22 3.26
N ILE A 81 12.95 9.11 3.35
CA ILE A 81 13.31 8.49 4.64
C ILE A 81 14.20 9.42 5.48
N VAL A 82 15.20 10.05 4.86
CA VAL A 82 16.12 10.97 5.55
C VAL A 82 15.37 12.21 6.04
N GLY A 83 14.47 12.75 5.21
CA GLY A 83 13.72 13.97 5.49
C GLY A 83 12.52 13.81 6.41
N SER A 84 12.17 12.59 6.80
CA SER A 84 10.97 12.28 7.59
C SER A 84 11.30 11.89 9.03
N HIS A 85 10.35 12.13 9.95
CA HIS A 85 10.44 11.63 11.32
C HIS A 85 9.91 10.20 11.46
N LYS A 86 9.00 9.77 10.57
CA LYS A 86 8.41 8.43 10.54
C LYS A 86 8.35 7.88 9.13
N VAL A 87 8.46 6.56 9.05
CA VAL A 87 8.33 5.75 7.83
C VAL A 87 7.36 4.63 8.14
N ASN A 88 6.32 4.46 7.35
CA ASN A 88 5.39 3.36 7.59
C ASN A 88 5.14 2.50 6.35
N GLY A 89 4.94 1.22 6.61
CA GLY A 89 4.26 0.30 5.70
C GLY A 89 2.75 0.41 5.85
N VAL A 90 2.01 -0.24 4.96
CA VAL A 90 0.55 -0.11 4.83
C VAL A 90 -0.23 -1.36 5.26
N ALA A 91 0.46 -2.36 5.80
CA ALA A 91 -0.06 -3.56 6.45
C ALA A 91 1.03 -4.16 7.35
N ALA A 92 0.65 -4.95 8.35
CA ALA A 92 1.62 -5.57 9.26
C ALA A 92 2.69 -6.39 8.50
N LEU A 93 2.27 -7.30 7.64
CA LEU A 93 3.17 -8.10 6.80
C LEU A 93 4.05 -7.23 5.90
N HIS A 94 3.48 -6.21 5.24
CA HIS A 94 4.23 -5.28 4.40
C HIS A 94 5.32 -4.56 5.20
N THR A 95 5.00 -4.11 6.41
CA THR A 95 5.95 -3.42 7.29
C THR A 95 7.09 -4.33 7.72
N GLU A 96 6.81 -5.60 8.02
CA GLU A 96 7.86 -6.57 8.35
C GLU A 96 8.76 -6.90 7.14
N ILE A 97 8.21 -6.98 5.93
CA ILE A 97 9.01 -7.13 4.70
C ILE A 97 9.91 -5.91 4.51
N LEU A 98 9.41 -4.69 4.71
CA LEU A 98 10.24 -3.48 4.62
C LEU A 98 11.40 -3.52 5.61
N LYS A 99 11.16 -3.87 6.86
CA LYS A 99 12.18 -3.92 7.92
C LYS A 99 13.23 -5.01 7.71
N ASN A 100 12.82 -6.17 7.20
CA ASN A 100 13.68 -7.34 7.13
C ASN A 100 14.33 -7.54 5.75
N SER A 101 13.82 -6.87 4.71
CA SER A 101 14.27 -7.00 3.33
C SER A 101 14.52 -5.64 2.67
N GLU A 102 13.51 -5.01 2.11
CA GLU A 102 13.62 -3.88 1.18
C GLU A 102 14.29 -2.62 1.78
N LEU A 103 14.02 -2.33 3.04
CA LEU A 103 14.56 -1.18 3.76
C LEU A 103 15.34 -1.59 5.00
N LYS A 104 15.93 -2.79 4.99
CA LYS A 104 16.66 -3.34 6.13
C LYS A 104 17.76 -2.39 6.64
N ASP A 105 18.63 -1.91 5.76
CA ASP A 105 19.69 -0.96 6.13
C ASP A 105 19.15 0.32 6.76
N TRP A 106 18.00 0.77 6.29
CA TRP A 106 17.30 1.94 6.83
C TRP A 106 16.69 1.68 8.20
N TYR A 107 16.14 0.48 8.40
CA TYR A 107 15.63 0.06 9.69
C TYR A 107 16.76 -0.11 10.72
N GLU A 108 17.90 -0.69 10.32
CA GLU A 108 19.09 -0.76 11.17
C GLU A 108 19.64 0.63 11.55
N LEU A 109 19.56 1.59 10.63
CA LEU A 109 20.03 2.96 10.86
C LEU A 109 19.09 3.75 11.78
N TYR A 110 17.76 3.65 11.56
CA TYR A 110 16.72 4.42 12.22
C TYR A 110 15.52 3.55 12.65
N PRO A 111 15.70 2.59 13.56
CA PRO A 111 14.63 1.66 13.94
C PRO A 111 13.39 2.37 14.50
N GLU A 112 13.60 3.50 15.19
CA GLU A 112 12.55 4.31 15.80
C GLU A 112 11.64 5.04 14.79
N LYS A 113 12.08 5.18 13.53
CA LYS A 113 11.25 5.78 12.48
C LYS A 113 10.17 4.83 11.97
N PHE A 114 10.41 3.51 12.00
CA PHE A 114 9.56 2.53 11.34
C PHE A 114 8.33 2.16 12.17
N LEU A 115 7.16 2.25 11.54
CA LEU A 115 5.88 1.88 12.14
C LEU A 115 4.93 1.32 11.09
N ASN A 116 3.87 0.68 11.54
CA ASN A 116 2.81 0.18 10.67
C ASN A 116 1.56 1.06 10.75
N LYS A 117 0.98 1.37 9.58
CA LYS A 117 -0.35 1.98 9.45
C LYS A 117 -1.13 1.18 8.41
N THR A 118 -1.89 0.19 8.89
CA THR A 118 -2.72 -0.64 8.02
C THR A 118 -3.72 0.20 7.25
N ASN A 119 -3.80 -0.03 5.93
CA ASN A 119 -4.79 0.61 5.10
C ASN A 119 -6.19 0.34 5.63
N GLY A 120 -7.01 1.37 5.67
CA GLY A 120 -8.42 1.25 6.01
C GLY A 120 -9.28 0.99 4.78
N ILE A 121 -10.50 0.55 5.04
CA ILE A 121 -11.58 0.48 4.07
C ILE A 121 -12.78 1.31 4.56
N THR A 122 -13.62 1.75 3.64
CA THR A 122 -14.90 2.34 4.02
C THR A 122 -16.04 1.35 3.72
N GLN A 123 -16.56 0.72 4.77
CA GLN A 123 -17.66 -0.24 4.68
C GLN A 123 -18.96 0.40 4.14
N ARG A 124 -19.13 1.70 4.33
CA ARG A 124 -20.29 2.44 3.80
C ARG A 124 -20.33 2.43 2.28
N ARG A 125 -19.18 2.52 1.61
CA ARG A 125 -19.09 2.43 0.16
C ARG A 125 -19.05 0.99 -0.32
N TRP A 126 -18.14 0.21 0.22
CA TRP A 126 -17.77 -1.10 -0.33
C TRP A 126 -18.63 -2.26 0.16
N LEU A 127 -19.48 -2.04 1.16
CA LEU A 127 -20.45 -3.02 1.62
C LEU A 127 -21.87 -2.42 1.59
N LEU A 128 -22.18 -1.43 2.40
CA LEU A 128 -23.53 -0.87 2.54
C LEU A 128 -24.12 -0.42 1.20
N LYS A 129 -23.37 0.37 0.42
CA LYS A 129 -23.86 0.92 -0.87
C LYS A 129 -23.70 -0.07 -2.02
N SER A 130 -22.60 -0.82 -2.07
CA SER A 130 -22.28 -1.67 -3.22
C SER A 130 -22.95 -3.04 -3.17
N ASN A 131 -23.42 -3.50 -2.00
CA ASN A 131 -24.11 -4.77 -1.85
C ASN A 131 -25.29 -4.63 -0.86
N PRO A 132 -26.38 -3.97 -1.29
CA PRO A 132 -27.52 -3.69 -0.41
C PRO A 132 -28.17 -4.96 0.14
N GLU A 133 -28.36 -6.01 -0.67
CA GLU A 133 -28.96 -7.28 -0.22
C GLU A 133 -28.16 -7.91 0.93
N LEU A 134 -26.82 -7.92 0.83
CA LEU A 134 -25.96 -8.42 1.92
C LEU A 134 -26.00 -7.49 3.13
N SER A 135 -26.05 -6.19 2.92
CA SER A 135 -26.12 -5.20 4.00
C SER A 135 -27.42 -5.30 4.81
N GLU A 136 -28.54 -5.54 4.13
CA GLU A 136 -29.84 -5.78 4.76
C GLU A 136 -29.83 -7.06 5.58
N LEU A 137 -29.26 -8.15 5.05
CA LEU A 137 -29.11 -9.39 5.79
C LEU A 137 -28.25 -9.18 7.06
N ILE A 138 -27.08 -8.55 6.92
CA ILE A 138 -26.20 -8.25 8.05
C ILE A 138 -26.94 -7.42 9.10
N THR A 139 -27.63 -6.37 8.67
CA THR A 139 -28.37 -5.48 9.57
C THR A 139 -29.50 -6.21 10.29
N SER A 140 -30.17 -7.13 9.62
CA SER A 140 -31.23 -7.95 10.24
C SER A 140 -30.68 -8.92 11.32
N LEU A 141 -29.43 -9.35 11.19
CA LEU A 141 -28.78 -10.30 12.13
C LEU A 141 -28.14 -9.62 13.33
N ILE A 142 -27.46 -8.49 13.12
CA ILE A 142 -26.60 -7.86 14.15
C ILE A 142 -26.92 -6.38 14.42
N GLY A 143 -27.94 -5.80 13.77
CA GLY A 143 -28.26 -4.37 13.84
C GLY A 143 -27.37 -3.53 12.94
N ASP A 144 -27.62 -2.23 12.89
CA ASP A 144 -26.98 -1.26 11.98
C ASP A 144 -25.66 -0.66 12.51
N GLY A 145 -25.26 -0.99 13.73
CA GLY A 145 -24.07 -0.42 14.37
C GLY A 145 -22.77 -0.62 13.58
N TRP A 146 -22.67 -1.71 12.79
CA TRP A 146 -21.51 -2.00 11.94
C TRP A 146 -21.24 -0.90 10.88
N ILE A 147 -22.26 -0.13 10.51
CA ILE A 147 -22.13 0.97 9.53
C ILE A 147 -21.13 2.03 10.03
N LYS A 148 -21.08 2.27 11.35
CA LYS A 148 -20.18 3.24 11.98
C LYS A 148 -18.95 2.55 12.58
N ASP A 149 -19.13 1.34 13.12
CA ASP A 149 -18.09 0.55 13.79
C ASP A 149 -17.96 -0.82 13.09
N LEU A 150 -16.96 -0.94 12.20
CA LEU A 150 -16.72 -2.14 11.40
C LEU A 150 -16.45 -3.38 12.25
N PHE A 151 -15.89 -3.23 13.45
CA PHE A 151 -15.61 -4.35 14.36
C PHE A 151 -16.87 -5.08 14.82
N GLN A 152 -18.03 -4.46 14.73
CA GLN A 152 -19.30 -5.14 15.06
C GLN A 152 -19.64 -6.27 14.09
N LEU A 153 -19.05 -6.33 12.89
CA LEU A 153 -19.20 -7.48 11.98
C LEU A 153 -18.72 -8.79 12.62
N LYS A 154 -17.86 -8.73 13.63
CA LYS A 154 -17.44 -9.91 14.40
C LYS A 154 -18.62 -10.63 15.05
N LYS A 155 -19.71 -9.96 15.34
CA LYS A 155 -20.95 -10.58 15.86
C LYS A 155 -21.55 -11.60 14.89
N LEU A 156 -21.17 -11.60 13.62
CA LEU A 156 -21.61 -12.60 12.64
C LEU A 156 -21.01 -13.98 12.90
N GLU A 157 -19.95 -14.10 13.70
CA GLU A 157 -19.33 -15.38 14.06
C GLU A 157 -20.33 -16.34 14.74
N GLN A 158 -21.36 -15.81 15.40
CA GLN A 158 -22.42 -16.64 16.02
C GLN A 158 -23.31 -17.38 15.00
N TYR A 159 -23.24 -17.04 13.72
CA TYR A 159 -24.02 -17.64 12.63
C TYR A 159 -23.19 -18.53 11.71
N LEU A 160 -21.96 -18.88 12.08
CA LEU A 160 -21.05 -19.68 11.24
C LEU A 160 -21.62 -21.05 10.88
N ASP A 161 -22.43 -21.63 11.75
CA ASP A 161 -23.05 -22.96 11.59
C ASP A 161 -24.58 -22.87 11.34
N ASP A 162 -25.11 -21.68 11.03
CA ASP A 162 -26.54 -21.49 10.71
C ASP A 162 -26.77 -21.65 9.18
N ASP A 163 -27.26 -22.83 8.80
CA ASP A 163 -27.54 -23.17 7.39
C ASP A 163 -28.48 -22.18 6.72
N ASN A 164 -29.46 -21.59 7.43
CA ASN A 164 -30.39 -20.62 6.85
C ASN A 164 -29.67 -19.34 6.49
N VAL A 165 -28.74 -18.88 7.34
CA VAL A 165 -27.93 -17.68 7.07
C VAL A 165 -26.94 -17.97 5.92
N LEU A 166 -26.28 -19.11 5.94
CA LEU A 166 -25.35 -19.52 4.89
C LEU A 166 -26.02 -19.64 3.51
N ASN A 167 -27.23 -20.22 3.47
CA ASN A 167 -28.03 -20.31 2.24
C ASN A 167 -28.43 -18.92 1.72
N LYS A 168 -28.88 -18.01 2.58
CA LYS A 168 -29.20 -16.63 2.19
C LYS A 168 -27.97 -15.89 1.62
N ILE A 169 -26.79 -16.04 2.24
CA ILE A 169 -25.54 -15.47 1.71
C ILE A 169 -25.26 -16.03 0.32
N SER A 170 -25.42 -17.33 0.13
CA SER A 170 -25.20 -18.01 -1.14
C SER A 170 -26.17 -17.53 -2.23
N GLU A 171 -27.44 -17.33 -1.91
CA GLU A 171 -28.45 -16.75 -2.82
C GLU A 171 -28.08 -15.32 -3.22
N ILE A 172 -27.73 -14.46 -2.25
CA ILE A 172 -27.30 -13.07 -2.53
C ILE A 172 -26.09 -13.06 -3.47
N LYS A 173 -25.12 -13.91 -3.20
CA LYS A 173 -23.94 -14.04 -4.05
C LYS A 173 -24.30 -14.49 -5.48
N LEU A 174 -25.17 -15.47 -5.60
CA LEU A 174 -25.64 -15.95 -6.91
C LEU A 174 -26.42 -14.86 -7.67
N ASN A 175 -27.28 -14.09 -6.99
CA ASN A 175 -28.00 -12.99 -7.60
C ASN A 175 -27.07 -11.92 -8.15
N ASN A 176 -26.02 -11.56 -7.39
CA ASN A 176 -25.01 -10.63 -7.87
C ASN A 176 -24.24 -11.16 -9.07
N LYS A 177 -23.93 -12.46 -9.10
CA LYS A 177 -23.26 -13.11 -10.26
C LYS A 177 -24.16 -13.13 -11.49
N LYS A 178 -25.46 -13.35 -11.34
CA LYS A 178 -26.43 -13.26 -12.45
C LYS A 178 -26.47 -11.85 -13.04
N LYS A 179 -26.60 -10.82 -12.18
CA LYS A 179 -26.58 -9.40 -12.60
C LYS A 179 -25.28 -9.06 -13.35
N LEU A 180 -24.14 -9.54 -12.84
CA LEU A 180 -22.83 -9.34 -13.50
C LEU A 180 -22.75 -10.09 -14.84
N SER A 181 -23.26 -11.30 -14.93
CA SER A 181 -23.31 -12.08 -16.18
C SER A 181 -24.14 -11.38 -17.26
N GLU A 182 -25.30 -10.82 -16.90
CA GLU A 182 -26.14 -10.02 -17.80
C GLU A 182 -25.40 -8.78 -18.30
N TYR A 183 -24.78 -8.03 -17.37
CA TYR A 183 -23.98 -6.85 -17.73
C TYR A 183 -22.80 -7.18 -18.66
N ILE A 184 -22.09 -8.29 -18.44
CA ILE A 184 -21.03 -8.76 -19.33
C ILE A 184 -21.59 -9.07 -20.73
N LYS A 185 -22.72 -9.79 -20.79
CA LYS A 185 -23.37 -10.11 -22.06
C LYS A 185 -23.78 -8.86 -22.83
N GLU A 186 -24.40 -7.88 -22.15
CA GLU A 186 -24.84 -6.62 -22.76
C GLU A 186 -23.66 -5.78 -23.28
N THR A 187 -22.55 -5.73 -22.54
CA THR A 187 -21.41 -4.86 -22.87
C THR A 187 -20.38 -5.48 -23.80
N THR A 188 -20.23 -6.80 -23.77
CA THR A 188 -19.18 -7.50 -24.52
C THR A 188 -19.70 -8.56 -25.50
N GLY A 189 -20.98 -8.94 -25.41
CA GLY A 189 -21.57 -10.04 -26.16
C GLY A 189 -21.19 -11.44 -25.66
N VAL A 190 -20.40 -11.54 -24.59
CA VAL A 190 -19.92 -12.82 -24.04
C VAL A 190 -20.91 -13.37 -23.03
N GLU A 191 -21.32 -14.63 -23.21
CA GLU A 191 -22.14 -15.34 -22.22
C GLU A 191 -21.26 -16.00 -21.16
N VAL A 192 -21.55 -15.70 -19.88
CA VAL A 192 -20.83 -16.24 -18.72
C VAL A 192 -21.80 -17.05 -17.86
N ASN A 193 -21.39 -18.25 -17.47
CA ASN A 193 -22.19 -19.09 -16.58
C ASN A 193 -22.13 -18.53 -15.12
N PRO A 194 -23.26 -18.06 -14.55
CA PRO A 194 -23.28 -17.49 -13.21
C PRO A 194 -22.95 -18.49 -12.08
N TYR A 195 -22.97 -19.79 -12.39
CA TYR A 195 -22.59 -20.85 -11.41
C TYR A 195 -21.10 -21.16 -11.43
N SER A 196 -20.31 -20.62 -12.35
CA SER A 196 -18.85 -20.76 -12.37
C SER A 196 -18.19 -19.95 -11.26
N ILE A 197 -16.91 -20.19 -10.99
CA ILE A 197 -16.09 -19.33 -10.15
C ILE A 197 -15.75 -18.06 -10.93
N PHE A 198 -16.04 -16.89 -10.35
CA PHE A 198 -15.68 -15.59 -10.92
C PHE A 198 -14.37 -15.11 -10.28
N ASP A 199 -13.31 -15.12 -11.08
CA ASP A 199 -12.04 -14.45 -10.73
C ASP A 199 -12.03 -13.05 -11.34
N VAL A 200 -11.99 -12.04 -10.49
CA VAL A 200 -12.10 -10.63 -10.91
C VAL A 200 -10.82 -9.88 -10.54
N GLN A 201 -10.07 -9.47 -11.56
CA GLN A 201 -8.83 -8.72 -11.42
C GLN A 201 -9.03 -7.26 -11.88
N ILE A 202 -9.32 -6.36 -10.93
CA ILE A 202 -9.48 -4.92 -11.20
C ILE A 202 -8.21 -4.21 -10.74
N LYS A 203 -7.17 -4.25 -11.57
CA LYS A 203 -5.85 -3.69 -11.30
C LYS A 203 -5.26 -3.09 -12.55
N ARG A 204 -4.34 -2.13 -12.40
CA ARG A 204 -3.52 -1.66 -13.53
C ARG A 204 -2.77 -2.84 -14.13
N LEU A 205 -2.70 -2.90 -15.47
CA LEU A 205 -1.84 -3.84 -16.17
C LEU A 205 -0.38 -3.46 -15.88
N HIS A 206 0.25 -4.24 -15.04
CA HIS A 206 1.66 -4.09 -14.69
C HIS A 206 2.29 -5.48 -14.65
N GLU A 207 3.54 -5.60 -15.08
CA GLU A 207 4.19 -6.90 -15.20
C GLU A 207 4.19 -7.69 -13.89
N TYR A 208 4.54 -7.06 -12.78
CA TYR A 208 4.52 -7.71 -11.47
C TYR A 208 3.11 -8.08 -10.94
N LYS A 209 2.05 -7.54 -11.57
CA LYS A 209 0.65 -7.85 -11.23
C LYS A 209 0.06 -8.97 -12.08
N ARG A 210 0.82 -9.58 -12.96
CA ARG A 210 0.43 -10.75 -13.74
C ARG A 210 0.28 -11.95 -12.81
N GLN A 211 -0.83 -11.99 -12.13
CA GLN A 211 -1.22 -13.13 -11.29
C GLN A 211 -2.00 -14.19 -12.07
N LEU A 212 -2.24 -13.93 -13.36
CA LEU A 212 -3.08 -14.76 -14.24
C LEU A 212 -2.33 -15.91 -14.92
N LEU A 213 -1.07 -16.12 -14.59
CA LEU A 213 -0.27 -17.17 -15.21
C LEU A 213 -0.19 -18.45 -14.36
N ASN A 214 -1.00 -18.53 -13.33
CA ASN A 214 -1.12 -19.72 -12.47
C ASN A 214 -2.30 -20.57 -12.87
#